data_488012f0f7cd36385a1f88f9d12b6a6a
#
_entry.id   488012f0f7cd36385a1f88f9d12b6a6a
#
_cell.length_a   1.000
_cell.length_b   1.000
_cell.length_c   1.000
_cell.angle_alpha   90.00
_cell.angle_beta   90.00
_cell.angle_gamma   90.00
#
_symmetry.space_group_name_H-M   'P 1'
#
loop_
_entity.id
_entity.type
_entity.pdbx_description
1 polymer ?
#
loop_
_entity_poly.entity_id
_entity_poly.type
_entity_poly.pdbx_seq_one_letter_code
_entity_poly.pdbx_strand_id
1 'polypeptide(L)'
;KSKGYYTTIIFFYLESVDLALDRVSIRVSEGGHNIQKDVVKRRYYLGIKNLFNLYADIVDSLYIYDNSNLESELIAEKSLYSDYIIYESDKFEFLKNYSNDPSHGQQILLAFY
;
A
#
# COMPACT_ATOMS: atom_id res chain seq x y z
N LYS A 1 7.87 -13.64 11.82
CA LYS A 1 9.26 -13.60 11.42
C LYS A 1 10.09 -14.58 12.22
N SER A 2 10.98 -15.29 11.60
CA SER A 2 11.69 -16.31 12.34
C SER A 2 12.93 -16.79 11.62
N LYS A 3 13.83 -17.37 12.38
CA LYS A 3 14.88 -18.26 11.88
C LYS A 3 15.84 -17.64 10.89
N GLY A 4 16.22 -16.39 11.13
CA GLY A 4 17.27 -15.74 10.36
C GLY A 4 16.86 -15.14 9.05
N TYR A 5 15.59 -15.16 8.71
CA TYR A 5 15.11 -14.48 7.51
C TYR A 5 14.97 -13.00 7.76
N TYR A 6 15.37 -12.23 6.76
CA TYR A 6 15.19 -10.78 6.77
C TYR A 6 14.05 -10.44 5.82
N THR A 7 13.03 -9.76 6.32
CA THR A 7 11.83 -9.45 5.56
C THR A 7 11.76 -7.97 5.25
N THR A 8 11.60 -7.64 3.97
CA THR A 8 11.45 -6.27 3.51
C THR A 8 10.17 -6.14 2.73
N ILE A 9 9.39 -5.11 3.01
CA ILE A 9 8.23 -4.74 2.21
C ILE A 9 8.50 -3.42 1.54
N ILE A 10 8.26 -3.37 0.25
CA ILE A 10 8.26 -2.12 -0.52
C ILE A 10 6.83 -1.89 -0.95
N PHE A 11 6.21 -0.85 -0.41
CA PHE A 11 4.83 -0.52 -0.70
C PHE A 11 4.77 0.63 -1.68
N PHE A 12 4.05 0.43 -2.78
CA PHE A 12 3.87 1.46 -3.80
C PHE A 12 2.47 2.05 -3.69
N TYR A 13 2.42 3.29 -3.24
CA TYR A 13 1.18 4.04 -3.10
C TYR A 13 0.84 4.74 -4.42
N LEU A 14 -0.44 4.76 -4.75
CA LEU A 14 -0.98 5.60 -5.81
C LEU A 14 -1.92 6.62 -5.18
N GLU A 15 -1.88 7.85 -5.67
CA GLU A 15 -2.58 8.96 -5.02
C GLU A 15 -4.09 8.84 -5.05
N SER A 16 -4.66 7.98 -5.92
CA SER A 16 -6.09 7.76 -5.97
C SER A 16 -6.42 6.37 -6.49
N VAL A 17 -7.61 5.90 -6.13
CA VAL A 17 -8.11 4.63 -6.66
C VAL A 17 -8.37 4.74 -8.17
N ASP A 18 -8.71 5.94 -8.65
CA ASP A 18 -8.92 6.15 -10.09
C ASP A 18 -7.63 5.91 -10.88
N LEU A 19 -6.51 6.33 -10.34
CA LEU A 19 -5.21 6.06 -10.96
C LEU A 19 -4.91 4.56 -10.99
N ALA A 20 -5.28 3.85 -9.91
CA ALA A 20 -5.11 2.40 -9.87
C ALA A 20 -5.95 1.72 -10.96
N LEU A 21 -7.18 2.17 -11.14
CA LEU A 21 -8.05 1.66 -12.19
C LEU A 21 -7.47 1.92 -13.57
N ASP A 22 -6.93 3.11 -13.80
CA ASP A 22 -6.29 3.46 -15.07
C ASP A 22 -5.09 2.56 -15.36
N ARG A 23 -4.26 2.28 -14.34
CA ARG A 23 -3.09 1.42 -14.50
C ARG A 23 -3.49 0.00 -14.91
N VAL A 24 -4.55 -0.53 -14.31
CA VAL A 24 -5.08 -1.85 -14.68
C VAL A 24 -5.60 -1.82 -16.10
N SER A 25 -6.35 -0.78 -16.48
CA SER A 25 -6.88 -0.64 -17.83
C SER A 25 -5.77 -0.63 -18.89
N ILE A 26 -4.68 0.07 -18.61
CA ILE A 26 -3.53 0.09 -19.53
C ILE A 26 -2.93 -1.31 -19.67
N ARG A 27 -2.77 -2.02 -18.56
CA ARG A 27 -2.23 -3.38 -18.61
C ARG A 27 -3.10 -4.33 -19.43
N VAL A 28 -4.41 -4.20 -19.30
CA VAL A 28 -5.35 -5.01 -20.06
C VAL A 28 -5.19 -4.73 -21.56
N SER A 29 -5.06 -3.45 -21.93
CA SER A 29 -4.87 -3.08 -23.33
C SER A 29 -3.56 -3.59 -23.90
N GLU A 30 -2.59 -3.88 -23.04
CA GLU A 30 -1.30 -4.43 -23.44
C GLU A 30 -1.23 -5.95 -23.33
N GLY A 31 -2.36 -6.60 -23.13
CA GLY A 31 -2.43 -8.07 -23.10
C GLY A 31 -2.48 -8.69 -21.71
N GLY A 32 -2.58 -7.88 -20.66
CA GLY A 32 -2.70 -8.39 -19.30
C GLY A 32 -4.10 -8.91 -18.99
N HIS A 33 -4.23 -9.55 -17.84
CA HIS A 33 -5.51 -10.06 -17.38
C HIS A 33 -6.42 -8.93 -16.91
N ASN A 34 -7.69 -9.06 -17.25
CA ASN A 34 -8.70 -8.13 -16.76
C ASN A 34 -9.02 -8.42 -15.30
N ILE A 35 -9.07 -7.36 -14.49
CA ILE A 35 -9.48 -7.43 -13.09
C ILE A 35 -10.69 -6.51 -12.94
N GLN A 36 -11.73 -6.99 -12.29
CA GLN A 36 -12.95 -6.21 -12.12
C GLN A 36 -12.69 -4.97 -11.25
N LYS A 37 -13.39 -3.90 -11.55
CA LYS A 37 -13.15 -2.60 -10.90
C LYS A 37 -13.35 -2.66 -9.39
N ASP A 38 -14.36 -3.36 -8.91
CA ASP A 38 -14.60 -3.48 -7.47
C ASP A 38 -13.48 -4.25 -6.77
N VAL A 39 -12.85 -5.20 -7.45
CA VAL A 39 -11.69 -5.92 -6.90
C VAL A 39 -10.49 -4.99 -6.80
N VAL A 40 -10.24 -4.17 -7.83
CA VAL A 40 -9.15 -3.20 -7.81
C VAL A 40 -9.35 -2.22 -6.65
N LYS A 41 -10.56 -1.72 -6.48
CA LYS A 41 -10.87 -0.79 -5.39
C LYS A 41 -10.62 -1.42 -4.02
N ARG A 42 -11.08 -2.65 -3.82
CA ARG A 42 -10.86 -3.34 -2.54
C ARG A 42 -9.37 -3.53 -2.26
N ARG A 43 -8.61 -3.96 -3.27
CA ARG A 43 -7.17 -4.17 -3.09
C ARG A 43 -6.44 -2.87 -2.77
N TYR A 44 -6.86 -1.78 -3.39
CA TYR A 44 -6.28 -0.48 -3.13
C TYR A 44 -6.48 -0.09 -1.66
N TYR A 45 -7.70 -0.15 -1.18
CA TYR A 45 -8.03 0.24 0.19
C TYR A 45 -7.45 -0.72 1.22
N LEU A 46 -7.55 -2.00 0.95
CA LEU A 46 -7.05 -3.03 1.87
C LEU A 46 -5.54 -2.97 1.98
N GLY A 47 -4.86 -2.68 0.88
CA GLY A 47 -3.39 -2.54 0.89
C GLY A 47 -2.92 -1.48 1.85
N ILE A 48 -3.55 -0.30 1.82
CA ILE A 48 -3.20 0.79 2.73
C ILE A 48 -3.50 0.39 4.18
N LYS A 49 -4.67 -0.19 4.42
CA LYS A 49 -5.06 -0.56 5.77
C LYS A 49 -4.13 -1.61 6.35
N ASN A 50 -3.82 -2.64 5.59
CA ASN A 50 -2.96 -3.72 6.05
C ASN A 50 -1.51 -3.30 6.24
N LEU A 51 -1.06 -2.33 5.45
CA LEU A 51 0.30 -1.82 5.59
C LEU A 51 0.59 -1.41 7.04
N PHE A 52 -0.28 -0.59 7.61
CA PHE A 52 -0.07 -0.07 8.95
C PHE A 52 -0.56 -1.01 10.05
N ASN A 53 -1.61 -1.78 9.80
CA ASN A 53 -2.24 -2.59 10.84
C ASN A 53 -1.67 -4.00 10.95
N LEU A 54 -1.06 -4.51 9.88
CA LEU A 54 -0.54 -5.88 9.90
C LEU A 54 0.96 -5.95 9.64
N TYR A 55 1.46 -5.24 8.65
CA TYR A 55 2.81 -5.49 8.15
C TYR A 55 3.88 -4.61 8.76
N ALA A 56 3.56 -3.34 9.05
CA ALA A 56 4.57 -2.39 9.52
C ALA A 56 5.27 -2.84 10.80
N ASP A 57 4.57 -3.57 11.66
CA ASP A 57 5.09 -3.98 12.96
C ASP A 57 5.82 -5.32 12.94
N ILE A 58 5.77 -6.05 11.84
CA ILE A 58 6.36 -7.40 11.78
C ILE A 58 7.49 -7.56 10.78
N VAL A 59 7.67 -6.61 9.87
CA VAL A 59 8.76 -6.71 8.89
C VAL A 59 10.01 -6.04 9.40
N ASP A 60 11.17 -6.50 8.90
CA ASP A 60 12.45 -5.92 9.30
C ASP A 60 12.65 -4.53 8.73
N SER A 61 12.22 -4.32 7.49
CA SER A 61 12.32 -3.02 6.82
C SER A 61 11.08 -2.75 6.01
N LEU A 62 10.66 -1.50 5.99
CA LEU A 62 9.51 -1.04 5.24
C LEU A 62 9.86 0.24 4.50
N TYR A 63 9.54 0.28 3.20
CA TYR A 63 9.72 1.46 2.37
C TYR A 63 8.40 1.78 1.71
N ILE A 64 7.94 3.01 1.84
CA ILE A 64 6.68 3.48 1.25
C ILE A 64 7.01 4.49 0.17
N TYR A 65 6.64 4.17 -1.07
CA TYR A 65 6.86 5.02 -2.23
C TYR A 65 5.54 5.51 -2.81
N ASP A 66 5.55 6.74 -3.30
CA ASP A 66 4.46 7.23 -4.15
C ASP A 66 4.84 6.93 -5.60
N ASN A 67 4.07 6.07 -6.24
CA ASN A 67 4.28 5.64 -7.61
C ASN A 67 3.28 6.27 -8.58
N SER A 68 2.76 7.44 -8.23
CA SER A 68 1.76 8.13 -9.04
C SER A 68 2.33 8.76 -10.31
N ASN A 69 3.60 9.10 -10.29
CA ASN A 69 4.28 9.75 -11.41
C ASN A 69 5.31 8.81 -12.05
N LEU A 70 5.99 9.30 -13.08
CA LEU A 70 7.00 8.50 -13.79
C LEU A 70 8.11 8.02 -12.88
N GLU A 71 8.54 8.87 -11.94
CA GLU A 71 9.55 8.50 -10.97
C GLU A 71 8.89 8.25 -9.63
N SER A 72 9.25 7.15 -8.98
CA SER A 72 8.77 6.85 -7.64
C SER A 72 9.43 7.79 -6.64
N GLU A 73 8.66 8.23 -5.67
CA GLU A 73 9.11 9.16 -4.64
C GLU A 73 9.00 8.50 -3.27
N LEU A 74 10.09 8.47 -2.52
CA LEU A 74 10.09 7.85 -1.20
C LEU A 74 9.32 8.73 -0.21
N ILE A 75 8.26 8.18 0.36
CA ILE A 75 7.43 8.88 1.34
C ILE A 75 7.99 8.68 2.75
N ALA A 76 8.32 7.45 3.11
CA ALA A 76 8.78 7.12 4.45
C ALA A 76 9.46 5.75 4.45
N GLU A 77 10.27 5.51 5.49
CA GLU A 77 10.87 4.20 5.72
C GLU A 77 11.00 3.93 7.20
N LYS A 78 11.07 2.66 7.58
CA LYS A 78 11.34 2.28 8.95
C LYS A 78 11.99 0.91 9.01
N SER A 79 12.70 0.67 10.12
CA SER A 79 13.18 -0.66 10.51
C SER A 79 12.34 -1.19 11.66
N LEU A 80 12.46 -2.48 11.97
CA LEU A 80 11.58 -3.17 12.92
C LEU A 80 11.52 -2.49 14.29
N TYR A 81 12.64 -2.03 14.81
CA TYR A 81 12.72 -1.44 16.15
C TYR A 81 12.97 0.05 16.14
N SER A 82 12.66 0.73 15.04
CA SER A 82 12.84 2.18 14.95
C SER A 82 11.58 2.85 14.48
N ASP A 83 11.51 4.15 14.74
CA ASP A 83 10.40 4.95 14.23
C ASP A 83 10.58 5.23 12.74
N TYR A 84 9.50 5.71 12.13
CA TYR A 84 9.53 6.12 10.74
C TYR A 84 10.47 7.30 10.53
N ILE A 85 11.16 7.26 9.41
CA ILE A 85 11.82 8.45 8.85
C ILE A 85 10.88 8.93 7.75
N ILE A 86 10.31 10.11 7.90
CA ILE A 86 9.26 10.60 7.02
C ILE A 86 9.81 11.71 6.14
N TYR A 87 9.72 11.51 4.82
CA TYR A 87 10.22 12.46 3.82
C TYR A 87 9.11 13.32 3.24
N GLU A 88 7.88 12.76 3.17
CA GLU A 88 6.69 13.45 2.66
C GLU A 88 5.59 13.37 3.71
N SER A 89 5.59 14.33 4.63
CA SER A 89 4.73 14.24 5.80
C SER A 89 3.24 14.29 5.46
N ASP A 90 2.82 15.10 4.50
CA ASP A 90 1.41 15.19 4.14
C ASP A 90 0.89 13.88 3.57
N LYS A 91 1.66 13.23 2.71
CA LYS A 91 1.28 11.95 2.13
C LYS A 91 1.26 10.86 3.18
N PHE A 92 2.23 10.86 4.08
CA PHE A 92 2.31 9.89 5.16
C PHE A 92 1.10 10.02 6.10
N GLU A 93 0.76 11.25 6.47
CA GLU A 93 -0.40 11.50 7.35
C GLU A 93 -1.70 11.07 6.69
N PHE A 94 -1.84 11.32 5.40
CA PHE A 94 -3.02 10.87 4.68
C PHE A 94 -3.15 9.34 4.75
N LEU A 95 -2.06 8.63 4.49
CA LEU A 95 -2.07 7.16 4.54
C LEU A 95 -2.38 6.64 5.93
N LYS A 96 -1.79 7.22 6.96
CA LYS A 96 -2.03 6.83 8.35
C LYS A 96 -3.49 7.03 8.72
N ASN A 97 -4.03 8.19 8.41
CA ASN A 97 -5.41 8.51 8.73
C ASN A 97 -6.37 7.60 7.99
N TYR A 98 -6.07 7.31 6.74
CA TYR A 98 -6.88 6.41 5.94
C TYR A 98 -6.93 5.01 6.56
N SER A 99 -5.78 4.50 7.00
CA SER A 99 -5.69 3.16 7.58
C SER A 99 -6.48 3.05 8.88
N ASN A 100 -6.69 4.15 9.58
CA ASN A 100 -7.41 4.18 10.86
C ASN A 100 -8.90 4.47 10.71
N ASP A 101 -9.38 4.71 9.50
CA ASP A 101 -10.79 5.00 9.25
C ASP A 101 -11.61 3.71 9.43
N PRO A 102 -12.54 3.67 10.42
CA PRO A 102 -13.32 2.47 10.67
C PRO A 102 -14.21 2.05 9.51
N SER A 103 -14.58 2.99 8.63
CA SER A 103 -15.42 2.65 7.48
C SER A 103 -14.74 1.69 6.51
N HIS A 104 -13.41 1.61 6.53
CA HIS A 104 -12.65 0.70 5.67
C HIS A 104 -12.46 -0.68 6.29
N GLY A 105 -12.75 -0.82 7.59
CA GLY A 105 -12.47 -2.06 8.31
C GLY A 105 -13.29 -3.25 7.83
N GLN A 106 -14.51 -2.99 7.40
CA GLN A 106 -15.41 -4.04 6.96
C GLN A 106 -14.96 -4.74 5.69
N GLN A 107 -14.10 -4.09 4.93
CA GLN A 107 -13.60 -4.66 3.68
C GLN A 107 -12.65 -5.83 3.92
N ILE A 108 -12.04 -5.90 5.08
CA ILE A 108 -10.98 -6.88 5.36
C ILE A 108 -11.49 -8.32 5.20
N LEU A 109 -12.66 -8.61 5.75
CA LEU A 109 -13.20 -9.97 5.73
C LEU A 109 -13.53 -10.47 4.34
N LEU A 110 -13.80 -9.55 3.41
CA LEU A 110 -14.21 -9.89 2.06
C LEU A 110 -13.04 -9.94 1.08
N ALA A 111 -11.88 -9.51 1.50
CA ALA A 111 -10.78 -9.27 0.58
C ALA A 111 -9.67 -10.31 0.65
N PHE A 112 -9.87 -11.39 1.37
CA PHE A 112 -8.91 -12.49 1.37
C PHE A 112 -9.02 -13.26 0.08
N TYR A 113 -7.92 -13.29 -0.63
CA TYR A 113 -7.82 -14.02 -1.89
C TYR A 113 -6.42 -14.58 -2.06
#